data_2dfb2d49f5f6ee64a09207c089e92fdf
#
_entry.id   2dfb2d49f5f6ee64a09207c089e92fdf
#
_cell.length_a   1.000
_cell.length_b   1.000
_cell.length_c   1.000
_cell.angle_alpha   90.00
_cell.angle_beta   90.00
_cell.angle_gamma   90.00
#
_symmetry.space_group_name_H-M   'P 1'
#
loop_
_entity.id
_entity.type
_entity.pdbx_description
1 polymer ?
#
loop_
_entity_poly.entity_id
_entity_poly.type
_entity_poly.pdbx_seq_one_letter_code
_entity_poly.pdbx_strand_id
1 'polypeptide(L)'
;MDMQEIIKELTGCGTIIGGEFLLPDGVICSEWYIPVKAFQYPPLCRKLAYEIVKHFWDMDVQVVIASRVGALPFATEIARQLEARLLWRSNEDQVFYPNLAIHSGDRAVIVDDILMDDITPYKSIGREILTQDARLIGIASLIDLSTKKTPLNVRQISVLKREVIKIDAENPVIVQLRT
;
A
#
# COMPACT_ATOMS: atom_id res chain seq x y z
N MET A 1 0.01 -13.03 -12.49
CA MET A 1 1.34 -13.59 -12.17
C MET A 1 1.16 -14.66 -11.10
N ASP A 2 1.99 -15.73 -11.10
CA ASP A 2 2.01 -16.61 -9.93
C ASP A 2 2.87 -16.02 -8.80
N MET A 3 2.77 -16.60 -7.60
CA MET A 3 3.47 -16.06 -6.42
C MET A 3 5.00 -16.14 -6.54
N GLN A 4 5.53 -17.18 -7.19
CA GLN A 4 6.98 -17.33 -7.37
C GLN A 4 7.52 -16.30 -8.35
N GLU A 5 6.79 -16.02 -9.43
CA GLU A 5 7.10 -14.98 -10.39
C GLU A 5 7.10 -13.60 -9.72
N ILE A 6 6.08 -13.28 -8.89
CA ILE A 6 6.01 -12.03 -8.13
C ILE A 6 7.25 -11.86 -7.25
N ILE A 7 7.59 -12.86 -6.45
CA ILE A 7 8.75 -12.80 -5.55
C ILE A 7 10.04 -12.61 -6.35
N LYS A 8 10.22 -13.32 -7.45
CA LYS A 8 11.39 -13.22 -8.32
C LYS A 8 11.55 -11.82 -8.89
N GLU A 9 10.48 -11.23 -9.42
CA GLU A 9 10.50 -9.86 -9.97
C GLU A 9 10.78 -8.82 -8.88
N LEU A 10 10.14 -8.94 -7.70
CA LEU A 10 10.34 -8.01 -6.59
C LEU A 10 11.76 -8.12 -6.00
N THR A 11 12.33 -9.30 -5.93
CA THR A 11 13.74 -9.51 -5.52
C THR A 11 14.69 -8.97 -6.59
N GLY A 12 14.43 -9.29 -7.87
CA GLY A 12 15.27 -8.87 -8.98
C GLY A 12 15.38 -7.36 -9.17
N CYS A 13 14.31 -6.60 -8.86
CA CYS A 13 14.35 -5.14 -8.91
C CYS A 13 14.79 -4.49 -7.58
N GLY A 14 15.10 -5.26 -6.54
CA GLY A 14 15.55 -4.77 -5.24
C GLY A 14 14.42 -4.24 -4.35
N THR A 15 13.18 -4.62 -4.61
CA THR A 15 12.05 -4.35 -3.72
C THR A 15 12.11 -5.21 -2.47
N ILE A 16 12.54 -6.47 -2.59
CA ILE A 16 12.80 -7.39 -1.49
C ILE A 16 14.31 -7.53 -1.37
N ILE A 17 14.84 -7.22 -0.19
CA ILE A 17 16.28 -7.29 0.11
C ILE A 17 16.46 -8.22 1.31
N GLY A 18 17.26 -9.27 1.14
CA GLY A 18 17.70 -10.13 2.23
C GLY A 18 18.87 -9.51 3.00
N GLY A 19 18.91 -9.69 4.31
CA GLY A 19 19.97 -9.16 5.17
C GLY A 19 19.56 -9.18 6.64
N GLU A 20 20.26 -8.37 7.45
CA GLU A 20 19.98 -8.18 8.87
C GLU A 20 19.63 -6.72 9.10
N PHE A 21 18.36 -6.44 9.37
CA PHE A 21 17.84 -5.08 9.43
C PHE A 21 17.25 -4.78 10.81
N LEU A 22 17.73 -3.71 11.46
CA LEU A 22 17.17 -3.20 12.71
C LEU A 22 16.04 -2.21 12.40
N LEU A 23 14.84 -2.55 12.82
CA LEU A 23 13.66 -1.70 12.72
C LEU A 23 13.62 -0.65 13.85
N PRO A 24 12.87 0.46 13.68
CA PRO A 24 12.78 1.51 14.71
C PRO A 24 12.23 1.04 16.07
N ASP A 25 11.44 -0.04 16.08
CA ASP A 25 10.91 -0.66 17.31
C ASP A 25 11.90 -1.62 18.00
N GLY A 26 13.14 -1.71 17.49
CA GLY A 26 14.20 -2.56 18.02
C GLY A 26 14.14 -4.02 17.55
N VAL A 27 13.23 -4.36 16.65
CA VAL A 27 13.14 -5.71 16.05
C VAL A 27 14.19 -5.83 14.95
N ILE A 28 14.93 -6.94 14.95
CA ILE A 28 15.84 -7.29 13.86
C ILE A 28 15.13 -8.29 12.94
N CYS A 29 15.15 -8.02 11.62
CA CYS A 29 14.50 -8.89 10.63
C CYS A 29 15.46 -9.27 9.49
N SER A 30 15.16 -10.39 8.84
CA SER A 30 15.99 -10.96 7.75
C SER A 30 15.66 -10.43 6.37
N GLU A 31 14.60 -9.67 6.21
CA GLU A 31 14.19 -9.05 4.94
C GLU A 31 13.81 -7.58 5.16
N TRP A 32 14.12 -6.75 4.17
CA TRP A 32 13.66 -5.38 4.09
C TRP A 32 12.94 -5.13 2.77
N TYR A 33 12.00 -4.19 2.78
CA TYR A 33 11.12 -3.94 1.64
C TYR A 33 11.18 -2.49 1.20
N ILE A 34 11.42 -2.28 -0.11
CA ILE A 34 11.50 -0.95 -0.74
C ILE A 34 10.57 -0.93 -1.98
N PRO A 35 9.25 -0.78 -1.81
CA PRO A 35 8.25 -0.89 -2.88
C PRO A 35 8.49 0.05 -4.07
N VAL A 36 8.99 1.26 -3.80
CA VAL A 36 9.29 2.25 -4.85
C VAL A 36 10.29 1.73 -5.90
N LYS A 37 11.09 0.71 -5.55
CA LYS A 37 11.99 0.04 -6.50
C LYS A 37 11.21 -0.71 -7.60
N ALA A 38 10.08 -1.32 -7.28
CA ALA A 38 9.22 -1.93 -8.29
C ALA A 38 8.46 -0.86 -9.09
N PHE A 39 8.02 0.22 -8.44
CA PHE A 39 7.19 1.25 -9.05
C PHE A 39 7.95 2.09 -10.08
N GLN A 40 9.29 2.19 -9.99
CA GLN A 40 10.10 2.85 -11.01
C GLN A 40 10.10 2.14 -12.38
N TYR A 41 9.60 0.90 -12.44
CA TYR A 41 9.45 0.13 -13.68
C TYR A 41 7.96 0.08 -14.09
N PRO A 42 7.46 0.98 -14.95
CA PRO A 42 6.04 1.04 -15.29
C PRO A 42 5.44 -0.28 -15.79
N PRO A 43 6.14 -1.11 -16.62
CA PRO A 43 5.61 -2.41 -17.03
C PRO A 43 5.40 -3.38 -15.86
N LEU A 44 6.30 -3.38 -14.87
CA LEU A 44 6.16 -4.20 -13.66
C LEU A 44 5.06 -3.66 -12.76
N CYS A 45 5.05 -2.34 -12.51
CA CYS A 45 4.00 -1.68 -11.72
C CYS A 45 2.61 -2.01 -12.27
N ARG A 46 2.43 -1.98 -13.61
CA ARG A 46 1.18 -2.35 -14.27
C ARG A 46 0.76 -3.79 -13.99
N LYS A 47 1.69 -4.75 -14.07
CA LYS A 47 1.40 -6.16 -13.80
C LYS A 47 1.00 -6.37 -12.33
N LEU A 48 1.73 -5.74 -11.40
CA LEU A 48 1.45 -5.82 -9.97
C LEU A 48 0.10 -5.15 -9.61
N ALA A 49 -0.20 -4.00 -10.22
CA ALA A 49 -1.49 -3.33 -10.04
C ALA A 49 -2.66 -4.20 -10.51
N TYR A 50 -2.50 -4.95 -11.60
CA TYR A 50 -3.53 -5.88 -12.08
C TYR A 50 -3.86 -6.96 -11.05
N GLU A 51 -2.89 -7.42 -10.24
CA GLU A 51 -3.15 -8.38 -9.15
C GLU A 51 -4.11 -7.82 -8.09
N ILE A 52 -4.16 -6.50 -7.91
CA ILE A 52 -5.13 -5.80 -7.05
C ILE A 52 -6.45 -5.58 -7.78
N VAL A 53 -6.38 -5.05 -9.00
CA VAL A 53 -7.54 -4.64 -9.82
C VAL A 53 -8.54 -5.78 -10.00
N LYS A 54 -8.09 -7.01 -10.25
CA LYS A 54 -8.96 -8.17 -10.42
C LYS A 54 -9.88 -8.46 -9.23
N HIS A 55 -9.58 -7.94 -8.04
CA HIS A 55 -10.40 -8.09 -6.84
C HIS A 55 -11.43 -6.98 -6.66
N PHE A 56 -11.33 -5.91 -7.45
CA PHE A 56 -12.21 -4.74 -7.40
C PHE A 56 -12.92 -4.46 -8.72
N TRP A 57 -12.69 -5.27 -9.74
CA TRP A 57 -13.17 -5.05 -11.10
C TRP A 57 -14.70 -4.88 -11.22
N ASP A 58 -15.44 -5.64 -10.45
CA ASP A 58 -16.91 -5.67 -10.43
C ASP A 58 -17.50 -4.82 -9.28
N MET A 59 -16.67 -4.02 -8.59
CA MET A 59 -17.08 -3.31 -7.40
C MET A 59 -17.42 -1.83 -7.63
N ASP A 60 -17.45 -1.38 -8.89
CA ASP A 60 -17.79 0.00 -9.25
C ASP A 60 -17.02 1.04 -8.42
N VAL A 61 -15.67 0.99 -8.49
CA VAL A 61 -14.79 1.89 -7.78
C VAL A 61 -14.77 3.26 -8.46
N GLN A 62 -15.19 4.34 -7.78
CA GLN A 62 -15.14 5.69 -8.31
C GLN A 62 -13.85 6.43 -7.94
N VAL A 63 -13.22 6.05 -6.83
CA VAL A 63 -12.03 6.75 -6.37
C VAL A 63 -11.00 5.81 -5.74
N VAL A 64 -9.76 5.99 -6.15
CA VAL A 64 -8.57 5.37 -5.55
C VAL A 64 -7.83 6.44 -4.77
N ILE A 65 -7.43 6.14 -3.53
CA ILE A 65 -6.80 7.10 -2.64
C ILE A 65 -5.42 6.56 -2.27
N ALA A 66 -4.35 7.26 -2.69
CA ALA A 66 -3.01 6.97 -2.21
C ALA A 66 -2.87 7.44 -0.75
N SER A 67 -2.55 6.51 0.17
CA SER A 67 -2.41 6.78 1.60
C SER A 67 -1.23 7.70 1.91
N ARG A 68 -0.18 7.60 1.11
CA ARG A 68 1.07 8.37 1.20
C ARG A 68 1.74 8.51 -0.17
N VAL A 69 2.75 9.40 -0.26
CA VAL A 69 3.44 9.70 -1.52
C VAL A 69 4.14 8.47 -2.11
N GLY A 70 4.70 7.59 -1.26
CA GLY A 70 5.33 6.34 -1.71
C GLY A 70 4.39 5.40 -2.47
N ALA A 71 3.10 5.42 -2.13
CA ALA A 71 2.08 4.61 -2.78
C ALA A 71 1.55 5.22 -4.09
N LEU A 72 1.83 6.50 -4.35
CA LEU A 72 1.20 7.26 -5.46
C LEU A 72 1.38 6.61 -6.83
N PRO A 73 2.57 6.13 -7.24
CA PRO A 73 2.73 5.48 -8.54
C PRO A 73 1.87 4.23 -8.68
N PHE A 74 1.78 3.42 -7.63
CA PHE A 74 0.98 2.20 -7.61
C PHE A 74 -0.52 2.50 -7.63
N ALA A 75 -0.96 3.46 -6.83
CA ALA A 75 -2.33 3.93 -6.80
C ALA A 75 -2.75 4.54 -8.15
N THR A 76 -1.85 5.27 -8.82
CA THR A 76 -2.08 5.82 -10.17
C THR A 76 -2.38 4.70 -11.17
N GLU A 77 -1.60 3.64 -11.14
CA GLU A 77 -1.78 2.54 -12.07
C GLU A 77 -3.06 1.74 -11.78
N ILE A 78 -3.40 1.53 -10.50
CA ILE A 78 -4.67 0.92 -10.09
C ILE A 78 -5.85 1.78 -10.53
N ALA A 79 -5.81 3.09 -10.28
CA ALA A 79 -6.86 4.03 -10.68
C ALA A 79 -7.07 4.02 -12.20
N ARG A 80 -5.96 4.02 -12.97
CA ARG A 80 -6.00 3.95 -14.43
C ARG A 80 -6.69 2.67 -14.93
N GLN A 81 -6.39 1.51 -14.32
CA GLN A 81 -6.98 0.23 -14.73
C GLN A 81 -8.45 0.09 -14.31
N LEU A 82 -8.86 0.72 -13.20
CA LEU A 82 -10.25 0.75 -12.72
C LEU A 82 -11.08 1.89 -13.33
N GLU A 83 -10.47 2.75 -14.17
CA GLU A 83 -11.07 3.98 -14.72
C GLU A 83 -11.61 4.91 -13.61
N ALA A 84 -10.99 4.88 -12.45
CA ALA A 84 -11.37 5.62 -11.26
C ALA A 84 -10.58 6.93 -11.13
N ARG A 85 -11.14 7.89 -10.39
CA ARG A 85 -10.42 9.10 -10.00
C ARG A 85 -9.31 8.75 -9.01
N LEU A 86 -8.21 9.53 -9.02
CA LEU A 86 -7.10 9.38 -8.08
C LEU A 86 -7.06 10.57 -7.13
N LEU A 87 -7.02 10.29 -5.83
CA LEU A 87 -6.77 11.27 -4.78
C LEU A 87 -5.49 10.92 -4.02
N TRP A 88 -4.80 11.94 -3.55
CA TRP A 88 -3.59 11.76 -2.72
C TRP A 88 -3.43 12.92 -1.74
N ARG A 89 -2.58 12.73 -0.74
CA ARG A 89 -2.22 13.75 0.25
C ARG A 89 -0.96 14.48 -0.18
N SER A 90 -0.88 15.78 0.12
CA SER A 90 0.34 16.56 -0.09
C SER A 90 1.35 16.36 1.05
N ASN A 91 0.86 16.12 2.26
CA ASN A 91 1.62 15.80 3.46
C ASN A 91 0.75 14.97 4.43
N GLU A 92 1.32 14.50 5.55
CA GLU A 92 0.61 13.64 6.50
C GLU A 92 -0.52 14.37 7.23
N ASP A 93 -0.44 15.69 7.39
CA ASP A 93 -1.42 16.50 8.12
C ASP A 93 -2.63 16.92 7.28
N GLN A 94 -2.50 16.89 5.96
CA GLN A 94 -3.60 17.24 5.05
C GLN A 94 -4.34 15.99 4.58
N VAL A 95 -5.67 16.05 4.58
CA VAL A 95 -6.47 14.89 4.15
C VAL A 95 -6.27 14.65 2.65
N PHE A 96 -6.44 15.68 1.80
CA PHE A 96 -6.16 15.56 0.36
C PHE A 96 -5.43 16.79 -0.17
N TYR A 97 -4.81 16.62 -1.35
CA TYR A 97 -4.24 17.74 -2.07
C TYR A 97 -5.34 18.78 -2.38
N PRO A 98 -5.05 20.10 -2.29
CA PRO A 98 -6.05 21.13 -2.53
C PRO A 98 -6.81 20.91 -3.84
N ASN A 99 -8.13 21.11 -3.80
CA ASN A 99 -9.07 20.90 -4.91
C ASN A 99 -9.31 19.45 -5.33
N LEU A 100 -8.75 18.46 -4.62
CA LEU A 100 -9.18 17.06 -4.73
C LEU A 100 -10.23 16.78 -3.67
N ALA A 101 -11.34 16.16 -4.07
CA ALA A 101 -12.43 15.87 -3.15
C ALA A 101 -13.04 14.50 -3.37
N ILE A 102 -13.49 13.90 -2.28
CA ILE A 102 -14.40 12.76 -2.28
C ILE A 102 -15.81 13.33 -2.51
N HIS A 103 -16.62 12.65 -3.32
CA HIS A 103 -18.00 13.04 -3.55
C HIS A 103 -18.94 12.07 -2.83
N SER A 104 -20.15 12.56 -2.49
CA SER A 104 -21.20 11.72 -1.93
C SER A 104 -21.50 10.55 -2.88
N GLY A 105 -21.60 9.34 -2.29
CA GLY A 105 -21.84 8.11 -3.03
C GLY A 105 -20.58 7.43 -3.59
N ASP A 106 -19.40 8.07 -3.54
CA ASP A 106 -18.17 7.45 -4.03
C ASP A 106 -17.89 6.11 -3.30
N ARG A 107 -17.44 5.15 -4.08
CA ARG A 107 -16.89 3.88 -3.57
C ARG A 107 -15.37 3.95 -3.66
N ALA A 108 -14.73 4.04 -2.50
CA ALA A 108 -13.31 4.36 -2.37
C ALA A 108 -12.47 3.12 -2.05
N VAL A 109 -11.29 3.01 -2.66
CA VAL A 109 -10.23 2.06 -2.27
C VAL A 109 -9.00 2.85 -1.83
N ILE A 110 -8.51 2.57 -0.62
CA ILE A 110 -7.22 3.11 -0.15
C ILE A 110 -6.11 2.21 -0.67
N VAL A 111 -5.05 2.80 -1.21
CA VAL A 111 -3.86 2.09 -1.69
C VAL A 111 -2.63 2.54 -0.94
N ASP A 112 -1.87 1.57 -0.44
CA ASP A 112 -0.58 1.79 0.20
C ASP A 112 0.54 1.00 -0.51
N ASP A 113 1.78 1.34 -0.23
CA ASP A 113 2.94 0.59 -0.66
C ASP A 113 3.22 -0.61 0.28
N ILE A 114 3.20 -0.38 1.59
CA ILE A 114 3.33 -1.41 2.63
C ILE A 114 2.21 -1.23 3.66
N LEU A 115 1.41 -2.26 3.86
CA LEU A 115 0.44 -2.32 4.94
C LEU A 115 1.11 -2.87 6.20
N MET A 116 1.00 -2.14 7.30
CA MET A 116 1.52 -2.48 8.62
C MET A 116 0.41 -2.46 9.67
N ASP A 117 0.73 -2.79 10.92
CA ASP A 117 -0.23 -2.76 12.03
C ASP A 117 -0.65 -1.34 12.45
N ASP A 118 0.13 -0.31 12.09
CA ASP A 118 -0.28 1.09 12.28
C ASP A 118 -1.33 1.48 11.23
N ILE A 119 -2.55 1.62 11.69
CA ILE A 119 -3.71 1.98 10.86
C ILE A 119 -4.09 3.46 10.96
N THR A 120 -3.31 4.27 11.65
CA THR A 120 -3.59 5.70 11.86
C THR A 120 -3.83 6.45 10.54
N PRO A 121 -3.02 6.26 9.48
CA PRO A 121 -3.26 6.91 8.19
C PRO A 121 -4.62 6.52 7.57
N TYR A 122 -4.99 5.25 7.69
CA TYR A 122 -6.25 4.75 7.09
C TYR A 122 -7.48 5.21 7.87
N LYS A 123 -7.37 5.36 9.20
CA LYS A 123 -8.47 5.88 10.03
C LYS A 123 -8.83 7.31 9.64
N SER A 124 -7.84 8.17 9.40
CA SER A 124 -8.09 9.56 9.03
C SER A 124 -8.74 9.65 7.65
N ILE A 125 -8.26 8.90 6.67
CA ILE A 125 -8.87 8.81 5.33
C ILE A 125 -10.29 8.21 5.42
N GLY A 126 -10.46 7.13 6.19
CA GLY A 126 -11.75 6.49 6.38
C GLY A 126 -12.79 7.41 7.02
N ARG A 127 -12.38 8.27 7.97
CA ARG A 127 -13.25 9.29 8.55
C ARG A 127 -13.67 10.32 7.51
N GLU A 128 -12.74 10.79 6.68
CA GLU A 128 -13.05 11.73 5.60
C GLU A 128 -14.05 11.12 4.61
N ILE A 129 -13.85 9.87 4.20
CA ILE A 129 -14.79 9.15 3.33
C ILE A 129 -16.20 9.15 3.93
N LEU A 130 -16.31 8.83 5.22
CA LEU A 130 -17.61 8.79 5.92
C LEU A 130 -18.25 10.16 6.03
N THR A 131 -17.49 11.23 6.28
CA THR A 131 -18.04 12.60 6.38
C THR A 131 -18.58 13.12 5.07
N GLN A 132 -18.15 12.59 3.94
CA GLN A 132 -18.63 12.94 2.60
C GLN A 132 -19.76 12.01 2.11
N ASP A 133 -20.36 11.20 2.99
CA ASP A 133 -21.39 10.21 2.62
C ASP A 133 -20.91 9.27 1.49
N ALA A 134 -19.63 8.92 1.53
CA ALA A 134 -18.99 7.95 0.63
C ALA A 134 -18.72 6.65 1.37
N ARG A 135 -18.30 5.60 0.65
CA ARG A 135 -18.07 4.26 1.21
C ARG A 135 -16.64 3.80 0.96
N LEU A 136 -15.92 3.48 2.03
CA LEU A 136 -14.68 2.69 1.92
C LEU A 136 -15.03 1.23 1.63
N ILE A 137 -14.56 0.70 0.50
CA ILE A 137 -14.84 -0.69 0.07
C ILE A 137 -13.63 -1.60 0.20
N GLY A 138 -12.43 -1.06 0.33
CA GLY A 138 -11.24 -1.86 0.52
C GLY A 138 -9.98 -1.06 0.77
N ILE A 139 -8.96 -1.78 1.27
CA ILE A 139 -7.58 -1.32 1.37
C ILE A 139 -6.72 -2.28 0.56
N ALA A 140 -5.84 -1.74 -0.26
CA ALA A 140 -4.92 -2.51 -1.09
C ALA A 140 -3.47 -2.10 -0.83
N SER A 141 -2.54 -3.04 -0.99
CA SER A 141 -1.10 -2.75 -0.88
C SER A 141 -0.26 -3.63 -1.79
N LEU A 142 0.96 -3.20 -2.08
CA LEU A 142 1.92 -4.10 -2.72
C LEU A 142 2.33 -5.20 -1.74
N ILE A 143 2.71 -4.82 -0.52
CA ILE A 143 3.17 -5.74 0.52
C ILE A 143 2.31 -5.57 1.77
N ASP A 144 1.94 -6.69 2.38
CA ASP A 144 1.23 -6.72 3.66
C ASP A 144 2.11 -7.40 4.71
N LEU A 145 2.58 -6.62 5.68
CA LEU A 145 3.35 -7.06 6.85
C LEU A 145 2.48 -7.06 8.13
N SER A 146 1.19 -6.75 8.01
CA SER A 146 0.31 -6.67 9.17
C SER A 146 0.12 -8.03 9.84
N THR A 147 0.18 -8.05 11.16
CA THR A 147 -0.08 -9.24 11.98
C THR A 147 -1.56 -9.37 12.32
N LYS A 148 -2.32 -8.29 12.17
CA LYS A 148 -3.74 -8.20 12.51
C LYS A 148 -4.56 -7.73 11.31
N LYS A 149 -5.81 -8.15 11.25
CA LYS A 149 -6.76 -7.58 10.29
C LYS A 149 -7.06 -6.12 10.67
N THR A 150 -7.20 -5.27 9.65
CA THR A 150 -7.62 -3.89 9.89
C THR A 150 -8.99 -3.86 10.58
N PRO A 151 -9.16 -3.05 11.64
CA PRO A 151 -10.45 -2.90 12.33
C PRO A 151 -11.47 -2.09 11.53
N LEU A 152 -11.13 -1.60 10.33
CA LEU A 152 -12.06 -0.87 9.46
C LEU A 152 -13.12 -1.78 8.82
N ASN A 153 -13.08 -3.09 9.07
CA ASN A 153 -14.04 -4.09 8.59
C ASN A 153 -14.31 -4.00 7.06
N VAL A 154 -13.25 -3.78 6.30
CA VAL A 154 -13.28 -3.72 4.82
C VAL A 154 -12.38 -4.81 4.23
N ARG A 155 -12.54 -5.08 2.93
CA ARG A 155 -11.67 -5.99 2.20
C ARG A 155 -10.23 -5.49 2.24
N GLN A 156 -9.29 -6.38 2.60
CA GLN A 156 -7.85 -6.11 2.60
C GLN A 156 -7.20 -7.04 1.59
N ILE A 157 -6.57 -6.46 0.57
CA ILE A 157 -5.95 -7.16 -0.54
C ILE A 157 -4.50 -6.70 -0.67
N SER A 158 -3.58 -7.63 -0.81
CA SER A 158 -2.18 -7.35 -1.09
C SER A 158 -1.66 -8.24 -2.22
N VAL A 159 -0.68 -7.74 -2.97
CA VAL A 159 0.01 -8.55 -3.99
C VAL A 159 0.85 -9.61 -3.31
N LEU A 160 1.53 -9.25 -2.22
CA LEU A 160 2.38 -10.15 -1.44
C LEU A 160 2.10 -9.97 0.06
N LYS A 161 1.73 -11.05 0.74
CA LYS A 161 1.70 -11.09 2.20
C LYS A 161 2.95 -11.74 2.73
N ARG A 162 3.59 -11.10 3.73
CA ARG A 162 4.78 -11.58 4.42
C ARG A 162 4.62 -11.43 5.92
N GLU A 163 5.32 -12.27 6.66
CA GLU A 163 5.55 -12.09 8.09
C GLU A 163 6.95 -11.50 8.30
N VAL A 164 7.07 -10.61 9.27
CA VAL A 164 8.39 -10.10 9.67
C VAL A 164 9.14 -11.23 10.37
N ILE A 165 10.15 -11.78 9.70
CA ILE A 165 10.98 -12.85 10.27
C ILE A 165 12.00 -12.20 11.21
N LYS A 166 11.76 -12.34 12.51
CA LYS A 166 12.67 -11.84 13.55
C LYS A 166 13.89 -12.76 13.63
N ILE A 167 15.06 -12.14 13.74
CA ILE A 167 16.33 -12.83 13.86
C ILE A 167 17.17 -12.17 14.97
N ASP A 168 18.14 -12.90 15.49
CA ASP A 168 19.21 -12.35 16.36
C ASP A 168 20.42 -12.05 15.48
N ALA A 169 20.92 -10.83 15.56
CA ALA A 169 22.11 -10.40 14.81
C ALA A 169 22.95 -9.43 15.65
N GLU A 170 24.28 -9.57 15.57
CA GLU A 170 25.21 -8.74 16.34
C GLU A 170 25.41 -7.34 15.72
N ASN A 171 25.35 -7.22 14.40
CA ASN A 171 25.61 -5.98 13.65
C ASN A 171 24.58 -5.71 12.56
N PRO A 172 23.29 -5.51 12.89
CA PRO A 172 22.24 -5.29 11.88
C PRO A 172 22.39 -3.93 11.21
N VAL A 173 21.96 -3.84 9.97
CA VAL A 173 21.81 -2.57 9.24
C VAL A 173 20.66 -1.77 9.84
N ILE A 174 20.94 -0.56 10.33
CA ILE A 174 19.91 0.33 10.87
C ILE A 174 19.05 0.85 9.73
N VAL A 175 17.76 0.54 9.78
CA VAL A 175 16.77 1.06 8.83
C VAL A 175 16.23 2.38 9.35
N GLN A 176 16.58 3.47 8.68
CA GLN A 176 15.94 4.76 8.92
C GLN A 176 14.68 4.84 8.06
N LEU A 177 13.52 4.74 8.69
CA LEU A 177 12.27 5.15 8.04
C LEU A 177 12.35 6.67 7.87
N ARG A 178 12.56 7.13 6.63
CA ARG A 178 12.36 8.55 6.33
C ARG A 178 10.84 8.78 6.36
N THR A 179 10.40 9.45 7.41
CA THR A 179 9.06 10.02 7.52
C THR A 179 8.82 11.05 6.42
#